data_a81442c0a3e0c8f06b2d1737a8d86081
#
_entry.id   a81442c0a3e0c8f06b2d1737a8d86081
#
_cell.length_a   1.000
_cell.length_b   1.000
_cell.length_c   1.000
_cell.angle_alpha   90.00
_cell.angle_beta   90.00
_cell.angle_gamma   90.00
#
_symmetry.space_group_name_H-M   'P 1'
#
loop_
_entity.id
_entity.type
_entity.pdbx_description
1 polymer ?
#
loop_
_entity_poly.entity_id
_entity_poly.type
_entity_poly.pdbx_seq_one_letter_code
_entity_poly.pdbx_strand_id
1 'polypeptide(L)'
;MLMTTILRYEWMLLKQGHNPANLLFVIFFGTINVLFMGSSLSKFAHGGYVSLLITLLIISVMVVWYFGNKVRDQNEAGNAYVRLDEYTDMLTNLSHDDNYPTYADNLVYMANVKYNKFIKREVLYSILDKRPKRARAYWFVTVNVTNEPFTAEYAVNTFGTKNVINIQLYLGFKKQTSVNVYLRQIVHDLIKDNTIEPQPQEYTTTPGRDVGDFKFVIVNDVISPSTTLSSYKKWLVKARVQLQNLSPNPAQWFGLEFADTVIERVPLILGKQEPRSEERRVG
;
A
#
# COMPACT_ATOMS: atom_id res chain seq x y z
N MET A 1 34.34 11.27 0.68
CA MET A 1 35.75 11.47 1.03
C MET A 1 35.96 12.73 1.89
N LEU A 2 35.54 13.92 1.47
CA LEU A 2 35.72 15.21 2.22
C LEU A 2 35.11 15.12 3.64
N MET A 3 33.89 14.62 3.77
CA MET A 3 33.19 14.46 5.05
C MET A 3 33.91 13.49 6.00
N THR A 4 34.44 12.38 5.48
CA THR A 4 35.20 11.42 6.29
C THR A 4 36.54 12.00 6.78
N THR A 5 37.19 12.88 5.98
CA THR A 5 38.40 13.54 6.37
C THR A 5 38.14 14.57 7.48
N ILE A 6 37.04 15.33 7.38
CA ILE A 6 36.62 16.32 8.39
C ILE A 6 36.27 15.62 9.72
N LEU A 7 35.43 14.57 9.67
CA LEU A 7 35.04 13.80 10.86
C LEU A 7 36.23 13.13 11.55
N ARG A 8 37.21 12.65 10.77
CA ARG A 8 38.42 12.06 11.31
C ARG A 8 39.34 13.12 11.93
N TYR A 9 39.36 14.33 11.38
CA TYR A 9 40.07 15.45 11.94
C TYR A 9 39.43 15.92 13.26
N GLU A 10 38.12 16.06 13.33
CA GLU A 10 37.40 16.39 14.57
C GLU A 10 37.65 15.32 15.65
N TRP A 11 37.60 14.06 15.27
CA TRP A 11 37.90 12.97 16.21
C TRP A 11 39.35 13.01 16.73
N MET A 12 40.33 13.33 15.87
CA MET A 12 41.74 13.49 16.26
C MET A 12 41.92 14.67 17.17
N LEU A 13 41.29 15.82 16.90
CA LEU A 13 41.31 16.98 17.77
C LEU A 13 40.77 16.70 19.16
N LEU A 14 39.67 15.99 19.26
CA LEU A 14 39.04 15.63 20.53
C LEU A 14 39.88 14.66 21.36
N LYS A 15 40.61 13.72 20.71
CA LYS A 15 41.42 12.71 21.43
C LYS A 15 42.87 13.08 21.69
N GLN A 16 43.51 13.81 20.80
CA GLN A 16 44.97 14.06 20.84
C GLN A 16 45.38 15.54 20.93
N GLY A 17 44.39 16.44 20.92
CA GLY A 17 44.66 17.88 20.91
C GLY A 17 45.34 18.36 19.62
N HIS A 18 45.93 19.58 19.70
CA HIS A 18 46.62 20.22 18.57
C HIS A 18 48.01 19.61 18.35
N ASN A 19 48.09 18.49 17.68
CA ASN A 19 49.36 17.86 17.34
C ASN A 19 49.74 18.25 15.89
N PRO A 20 51.00 18.66 15.58
CA PRO A 20 51.44 19.01 14.23
C PRO A 20 51.24 17.85 13.23
N ALA A 21 51.25 16.61 13.66
CA ALA A 21 50.94 15.43 12.83
C ALA A 21 49.49 15.46 12.30
N ASN A 22 48.54 15.96 13.11
CA ASN A 22 47.13 16.06 12.71
C ASN A 22 46.96 17.15 11.64
N LEU A 23 47.70 18.25 11.78
CA LEU A 23 47.71 19.33 10.79
C LEU A 23 48.27 18.85 9.44
N LEU A 24 49.36 18.10 9.48
CA LEU A 24 50.00 17.51 8.29
C LEU A 24 49.05 16.52 7.56
N PHE A 25 48.32 15.71 8.34
CA PHE A 25 47.27 14.80 7.81
C PHE A 25 46.18 15.59 7.07
N VAL A 26 45.68 16.67 7.69
CA VAL A 26 44.59 17.48 7.09
C VAL A 26 45.08 18.20 5.82
N ILE A 27 46.29 18.76 5.83
CA ILE A 27 46.86 19.41 4.64
C ILE A 27 47.03 18.40 3.52
N PHE A 28 47.60 17.22 3.81
CA PHE A 28 47.84 16.20 2.78
C PHE A 28 46.57 15.67 2.17
N PHE A 29 45.64 15.17 3.00
CA PHE A 29 44.38 14.63 2.50
C PHE A 29 43.42 15.72 2.01
N GLY A 30 43.46 16.90 2.58
CA GLY A 30 42.71 18.08 2.10
C GLY A 30 43.14 18.47 0.70
N THR A 31 44.44 18.55 0.43
CA THR A 31 44.97 18.84 -0.90
C THR A 31 44.53 17.81 -1.94
N ILE A 32 44.61 16.52 -1.60
CA ILE A 32 44.11 15.44 -2.48
C ILE A 32 42.63 15.61 -2.76
N ASN A 33 41.81 15.89 -1.75
CA ASN A 33 40.37 16.10 -1.95
C ASN A 33 40.07 17.33 -2.82
N VAL A 34 40.81 18.44 -2.66
CA VAL A 34 40.65 19.64 -3.50
C VAL A 34 41.04 19.36 -4.95
N LEU A 35 42.14 18.63 -5.19
CA LEU A 35 42.54 18.20 -6.55
C LEU A 35 41.49 17.32 -7.21
N PHE A 36 40.92 16.34 -6.47
CA PHE A 36 39.80 15.50 -6.97
C PHE A 36 38.56 16.35 -7.28
N MET A 37 38.24 17.32 -6.41
CA MET A 37 37.11 18.24 -6.64
C MET A 37 37.34 19.09 -7.89
N GLY A 38 38.52 19.64 -8.09
CA GLY A 38 38.89 20.39 -9.29
C GLY A 38 38.81 19.53 -10.56
N SER A 39 39.31 18.29 -10.51
CA SER A 39 39.21 17.37 -11.62
C SER A 39 37.75 16.99 -11.93
N SER A 40 36.93 16.82 -10.89
CA SER A 40 35.48 16.52 -11.08
C SER A 40 34.73 17.70 -11.67
N LEU A 41 35.05 18.94 -11.24
CA LEU A 41 34.47 20.17 -11.77
C LEU A 41 34.85 20.41 -13.24
N SER A 42 36.09 20.09 -13.64
CA SER A 42 36.49 20.20 -15.04
C SER A 42 35.75 19.21 -15.95
N LYS A 43 35.42 18.02 -15.45
CA LYS A 43 34.61 17.02 -16.17
C LYS A 43 33.13 17.39 -16.23
N PHE A 44 32.65 18.28 -15.39
CA PHE A 44 31.26 18.70 -15.36
C PHE A 44 30.82 19.31 -16.69
N ALA A 45 31.63 20.21 -17.28
CA ALA A 45 31.37 20.81 -18.59
C ALA A 45 31.41 19.78 -19.75
N HIS A 46 32.10 18.65 -19.57
CA HIS A 46 32.25 17.59 -20.57
C HIS A 46 31.28 16.41 -20.39
N GLY A 47 30.11 16.65 -19.79
CA GLY A 47 29.04 15.64 -19.65
C GLY A 47 28.61 15.33 -18.21
N GLY A 48 29.35 15.82 -17.21
CA GLY A 48 28.98 15.61 -15.80
C GLY A 48 27.63 16.22 -15.41
N TYR A 49 27.18 17.26 -16.13
CA TYR A 49 25.86 17.87 -15.93
C TYR A 49 24.70 16.89 -16.19
N VAL A 50 24.90 15.89 -17.08
CA VAL A 50 23.86 14.88 -17.38
C VAL A 50 23.52 14.06 -16.12
N SER A 51 24.57 13.63 -15.40
CA SER A 51 24.36 12.92 -14.12
C SER A 51 23.61 13.76 -13.08
N LEU A 52 23.93 15.06 -13.04
CA LEU A 52 23.24 16.00 -12.15
C LEU A 52 21.77 16.18 -12.54
N LEU A 53 21.45 16.31 -13.81
CA LEU A 53 20.07 16.40 -14.30
C LEU A 53 19.28 15.15 -13.97
N ILE A 54 19.85 13.95 -14.19
CA ILE A 54 19.20 12.69 -13.82
C ILE A 54 18.96 12.63 -12.32
N THR A 55 19.95 13.02 -11.51
CA THR A 55 19.82 13.04 -10.04
C THR A 55 18.73 14.01 -9.59
N LEU A 56 18.67 15.21 -10.15
CA LEU A 56 17.62 16.17 -9.85
C LEU A 56 16.23 15.68 -10.22
N LEU A 57 16.10 14.98 -11.36
CA LEU A 57 14.86 14.37 -11.79
C LEU A 57 14.41 13.31 -10.78
N ILE A 58 15.31 12.38 -10.39
CA ILE A 58 15.00 11.33 -9.41
C ILE A 58 14.60 11.95 -8.06
N ILE A 59 15.36 12.93 -7.57
CA ILE A 59 15.05 13.63 -6.31
C ILE A 59 13.69 14.33 -6.41
N SER A 60 13.36 14.96 -7.53
CA SER A 60 12.07 15.60 -7.75
C SER A 60 10.91 14.60 -7.66
N VAL A 61 11.05 13.41 -8.27
CA VAL A 61 10.06 12.33 -8.16
C VAL A 61 9.92 11.88 -6.71
N MET A 62 11.04 11.68 -6.00
CA MET A 62 11.01 11.28 -4.58
C MET A 62 10.34 12.33 -3.69
N VAL A 63 10.64 13.61 -3.92
CA VAL A 63 10.04 14.75 -3.17
C VAL A 63 8.53 14.81 -3.41
N VAL A 64 8.08 14.73 -4.67
CA VAL A 64 6.65 14.73 -5.01
C VAL A 64 5.96 13.52 -4.38
N TRP A 65 6.56 12.36 -4.43
CA TRP A 65 6.01 11.14 -3.82
C TRP A 65 5.90 11.27 -2.29
N TYR A 66 6.97 11.70 -1.63
CA TYR A 66 7.00 11.86 -0.17
C TYR A 66 5.98 12.90 0.33
N PHE A 67 6.03 14.11 -0.24
CA PHE A 67 5.12 15.18 0.18
C PHE A 67 3.69 14.93 -0.25
N GLY A 68 3.47 14.29 -1.41
CA GLY A 68 2.15 13.88 -1.87
C GLY A 68 1.49 12.89 -0.92
N ASN A 69 2.21 11.87 -0.47
CA ASN A 69 1.73 10.93 0.56
C ASN A 69 1.49 11.64 1.90
N LYS A 70 2.42 12.47 2.35
CA LYS A 70 2.28 13.21 3.61
C LYS A 70 1.04 14.12 3.60
N VAL A 71 0.79 14.83 2.51
CA VAL A 71 -0.42 15.67 2.36
C VAL A 71 -1.68 14.81 2.37
N ARG A 72 -1.68 13.68 1.67
CA ARG A 72 -2.79 12.72 1.68
C ARG A 72 -3.08 12.23 3.09
N ASP A 73 -2.08 11.67 3.77
CA ASP A 73 -2.24 11.06 5.10
C ASP A 73 -2.67 12.08 6.17
N GLN A 74 -2.17 13.33 6.07
CA GLN A 74 -2.56 14.41 6.99
C GLN A 74 -3.96 14.97 6.76
N ASN A 75 -4.47 14.88 5.53
CA ASN A 75 -5.76 15.45 5.14
C ASN A 75 -6.83 14.38 4.86
N GLU A 76 -6.47 13.08 4.95
CA GLU A 76 -7.43 11.99 4.97
C GLU A 76 -8.32 12.20 6.20
N ALA A 77 -9.65 12.24 5.99
CA ALA A 77 -10.60 12.54 7.07
C ALA A 77 -10.36 11.62 8.27
N GLY A 78 -10.47 12.15 9.49
CA GLY A 78 -10.14 11.44 10.74
C GLY A 78 -10.86 10.09 10.95
N ASN A 79 -11.87 9.78 10.12
CA ASN A 79 -12.62 8.53 10.09
C ASN A 79 -12.23 7.63 8.89
N ALA A 80 -11.02 7.78 8.34
CA ALA A 80 -10.56 6.97 7.22
C ALA A 80 -10.44 5.48 7.55
N TYR A 81 -10.21 5.15 8.82
CA TYR A 81 -10.15 3.79 9.33
C TYR A 81 -11.29 3.53 10.29
N VAL A 82 -11.92 2.38 10.12
CA VAL A 82 -13.00 1.89 10.99
C VAL A 82 -12.63 0.51 11.52
N ARG A 83 -13.23 0.13 12.64
CA ARG A 83 -13.01 -1.19 13.23
C ARG A 83 -13.81 -2.22 12.44
N LEU A 84 -13.14 -3.22 11.91
CA LEU A 84 -13.78 -4.28 11.12
C LEU A 84 -14.69 -5.16 11.98
N ASP A 85 -14.35 -5.36 13.26
CA ASP A 85 -15.14 -6.14 14.20
C ASP A 85 -16.55 -5.54 14.46
N GLU A 86 -16.73 -4.23 14.31
CA GLU A 86 -18.05 -3.58 14.43
C GLU A 86 -18.99 -3.87 13.25
N TYR A 87 -18.45 -4.32 12.10
CA TYR A 87 -19.20 -4.57 10.88
C TYR A 87 -19.36 -6.06 10.55
N THR A 88 -18.82 -6.95 11.39
CA THR A 88 -18.88 -8.40 11.18
C THR A 88 -20.32 -8.93 11.13
N ASP A 89 -21.18 -8.46 12.04
CA ASP A 89 -22.59 -8.85 12.08
C ASP A 89 -23.34 -8.39 10.82
N MET A 90 -23.07 -7.16 10.38
CA MET A 90 -23.68 -6.62 9.16
C MET A 90 -23.25 -7.38 7.91
N LEU A 91 -21.97 -7.74 7.80
CA LEU A 91 -21.45 -8.54 6.69
C LEU A 91 -21.98 -9.98 6.72
N THR A 92 -22.08 -10.56 7.91
CA THR A 92 -22.67 -11.88 8.11
C THR A 92 -24.15 -11.89 7.73
N ASN A 93 -24.93 -10.89 8.15
CA ASN A 93 -26.32 -10.74 7.75
C ASN A 93 -26.46 -10.59 6.22
N LEU A 94 -25.62 -9.78 5.58
CA LEU A 94 -25.61 -9.63 4.14
C LEU A 94 -25.27 -10.94 3.43
N SER A 95 -24.41 -11.79 3.99
CA SER A 95 -24.07 -13.09 3.40
C SER A 95 -25.27 -14.05 3.31
N HIS A 96 -26.25 -13.91 4.20
CA HIS A 96 -27.45 -14.74 4.29
C HIS A 96 -28.70 -14.07 3.71
N ASP A 97 -28.60 -12.82 3.23
CA ASP A 97 -29.75 -12.07 2.72
C ASP A 97 -30.05 -12.45 1.26
N ASP A 98 -31.07 -13.28 1.06
CA ASP A 98 -31.51 -13.75 -0.25
C ASP A 98 -32.17 -12.68 -1.15
N ASN A 99 -32.46 -11.48 -0.62
CA ASN A 99 -32.94 -10.36 -1.42
C ASN A 99 -31.86 -9.80 -2.37
N TYR A 100 -30.59 -10.10 -2.08
CA TYR A 100 -29.47 -9.69 -2.94
C TYR A 100 -28.90 -10.88 -3.69
N PRO A 101 -28.66 -10.78 -5.01
CA PRO A 101 -28.02 -11.84 -5.78
C PRO A 101 -26.59 -12.06 -5.27
N THR A 102 -26.17 -13.32 -5.22
CA THR A 102 -24.78 -13.67 -4.86
C THR A 102 -23.82 -13.06 -5.88
N TYR A 103 -22.87 -12.26 -5.40
CA TYR A 103 -21.86 -11.60 -6.21
C TYR A 103 -20.64 -12.52 -6.43
N ALA A 104 -20.26 -13.29 -5.43
CA ALA A 104 -19.21 -14.31 -5.47
C ALA A 104 -19.36 -15.23 -4.26
N ASP A 105 -18.78 -16.43 -4.30
CA ASP A 105 -18.66 -17.27 -3.11
C ASP A 105 -17.61 -16.65 -2.16
N ASN A 106 -16.42 -16.36 -2.69
CA ASN A 106 -15.32 -15.72 -1.95
C ASN A 106 -15.04 -14.35 -2.52
N LEU A 107 -15.48 -13.32 -1.81
CA LEU A 107 -15.20 -11.93 -2.16
C LEU A 107 -13.95 -11.46 -1.43
N VAL A 108 -12.88 -11.23 -2.19
CA VAL A 108 -11.53 -10.96 -1.66
C VAL A 108 -11.16 -9.50 -1.87
N TYR A 109 -10.99 -8.77 -0.79
CA TYR A 109 -10.46 -7.41 -0.83
C TYR A 109 -8.97 -7.40 -0.52
N MET A 110 -8.17 -6.89 -1.47
CA MET A 110 -6.76 -6.59 -1.24
C MET A 110 -6.68 -5.30 -0.41
N ALA A 111 -6.63 -5.46 0.90
CA ALA A 111 -6.73 -4.36 1.84
C ALA A 111 -5.69 -4.46 2.95
N ASN A 112 -5.14 -3.32 3.38
CA ASN A 112 -4.25 -3.27 4.52
C ASN A 112 -5.08 -3.14 5.81
N VAL A 113 -5.24 -4.24 6.54
CA VAL A 113 -5.90 -4.27 7.85
C VAL A 113 -4.85 -4.02 8.93
N LYS A 114 -4.84 -2.81 9.48
CA LYS A 114 -3.90 -2.42 10.54
C LYS A 114 -4.27 -3.06 11.87
N TYR A 115 -3.25 -3.57 12.56
CA TYR A 115 -3.40 -4.21 13.89
C TYR A 115 -4.48 -5.32 13.92
N ASN A 116 -4.73 -5.98 12.79
CA ASN A 116 -5.78 -7.01 12.63
C ASN A 116 -7.21 -6.54 12.98
N LYS A 117 -7.46 -5.23 13.04
CA LYS A 117 -8.74 -4.66 13.47
C LYS A 117 -9.22 -3.49 12.61
N PHE A 118 -8.31 -2.66 12.11
CA PHE A 118 -8.69 -1.42 11.44
C PHE A 118 -8.57 -1.54 9.93
N ILE A 119 -9.67 -1.32 9.24
CA ILE A 119 -9.74 -1.32 7.77
C ILE A 119 -10.12 0.08 7.25
N LYS A 120 -9.72 0.40 6.03
CA LYS A 120 -10.17 1.64 5.38
C LYS A 120 -11.67 1.61 5.15
N ARG A 121 -12.35 2.72 5.48
CA ARG A 121 -13.80 2.89 5.28
C ARG A 121 -14.21 2.68 3.83
N GLU A 122 -13.36 3.04 2.86
CA GLU A 122 -13.61 2.88 1.43
C GLU A 122 -13.87 1.43 1.02
N VAL A 123 -13.26 0.46 1.74
CA VAL A 123 -13.49 -0.97 1.50
C VAL A 123 -14.89 -1.36 1.91
N LEU A 124 -15.33 -0.95 3.10
CA LEU A 124 -16.70 -1.20 3.57
C LEU A 124 -17.74 -0.45 2.73
N TYR A 125 -17.44 0.81 2.35
CA TYR A 125 -18.26 1.56 1.41
C TYR A 125 -18.46 0.82 0.09
N SER A 126 -17.41 0.19 -0.43
CA SER A 126 -17.48 -0.61 -1.66
C SER A 126 -18.42 -1.81 -1.50
N ILE A 127 -18.44 -2.44 -0.31
CA ILE A 127 -19.27 -3.63 -0.05
C ILE A 127 -20.72 -3.24 0.23
N LEU A 128 -20.95 -2.24 1.07
CA LEU A 128 -22.25 -1.95 1.68
C LEU A 128 -23.00 -0.82 0.97
N ASP A 129 -22.32 0.34 0.77
CA ASP A 129 -23.00 1.58 0.38
C ASP A 129 -23.04 1.79 -1.14
N LYS A 130 -21.95 1.47 -1.85
CA LYS A 130 -21.89 1.67 -3.30
C LYS A 130 -22.86 0.75 -4.03
N ARG A 131 -22.86 -0.51 -3.68
CA ARG A 131 -23.80 -1.54 -4.07
C ARG A 131 -23.58 -2.73 -3.13
N PRO A 132 -24.60 -3.18 -2.40
CA PRO A 132 -24.47 -4.35 -1.55
C PRO A 132 -23.97 -5.56 -2.36
N LYS A 133 -22.84 -6.12 -1.93
CA LYS A 133 -22.21 -7.27 -2.58
C LYS A 133 -22.34 -8.48 -1.66
N ARG A 134 -23.35 -9.29 -1.91
CA ARG A 134 -23.55 -10.55 -1.16
C ARG A 134 -22.46 -11.54 -1.55
N ALA A 135 -21.78 -12.10 -0.55
CA ALA A 135 -20.81 -13.17 -0.72
C ALA A 135 -20.97 -14.19 0.41
N ARG A 136 -20.62 -15.45 0.19
CA ARG A 136 -20.63 -16.46 1.27
C ARG A 136 -19.54 -16.17 2.29
N ALA A 137 -18.36 -15.72 1.81
CA ALA A 137 -17.26 -15.33 2.67
C ALA A 137 -16.58 -14.03 2.17
N TYR A 138 -16.32 -13.13 3.10
CA TYR A 138 -15.59 -11.87 2.87
C TYR A 138 -14.17 -12.01 3.39
N TRP A 139 -13.21 -11.83 2.50
CA TRP A 139 -11.80 -11.98 2.79
C TRP A 139 -11.09 -10.63 2.69
N PHE A 140 -10.41 -10.26 3.76
CA PHE A 140 -9.56 -9.06 3.78
C PHE A 140 -8.12 -9.52 3.83
N VAL A 141 -7.41 -9.39 2.72
CA VAL A 141 -6.06 -9.95 2.55
C VAL A 141 -5.03 -8.82 2.54
N THR A 142 -4.12 -8.87 3.51
CA THR A 142 -2.95 -8.00 3.59
C THR A 142 -1.71 -8.80 3.22
N VAL A 143 -0.90 -8.31 2.28
CA VAL A 143 0.38 -8.92 1.91
C VAL A 143 1.50 -8.13 2.56
N ASN A 144 2.27 -8.79 3.41
CA ASN A 144 3.44 -8.26 4.09
C ASN A 144 4.70 -8.90 3.50
N VAL A 145 5.58 -8.09 2.91
CA VAL A 145 6.87 -8.57 2.41
C VAL A 145 7.85 -8.62 3.56
N THR A 146 8.47 -9.80 3.79
CA THR A 146 9.45 -10.00 4.86
C THR A 146 10.88 -9.83 4.35
N ASN A 147 11.82 -9.56 5.28
CA ASN A 147 13.25 -9.46 4.98
C ASN A 147 13.90 -10.83 4.68
N GLU A 148 13.22 -11.91 5.01
CA GLU A 148 13.69 -13.26 4.70
C GLU A 148 13.31 -13.65 3.27
N PRO A 149 14.20 -14.30 2.52
CA PRO A 149 14.00 -14.51 1.08
C PRO A 149 12.87 -15.50 0.74
N PHE A 150 12.61 -16.50 1.58
CA PHE A 150 11.73 -17.62 1.25
C PHE A 150 10.55 -17.84 2.20
N THR A 151 10.28 -16.93 3.11
CA THR A 151 9.14 -17.01 4.03
C THR A 151 7.84 -17.17 3.26
N ALA A 152 6.96 -18.04 3.71
CA ALA A 152 5.59 -18.19 3.24
C ALA A 152 4.73 -18.62 4.43
N GLU A 153 4.23 -17.64 5.16
CA GLU A 153 3.45 -17.83 6.37
C GLU A 153 2.17 -17.00 6.29
N TYR A 154 1.15 -17.42 7.02
CA TYR A 154 -0.08 -16.65 7.13
C TYR A 154 -0.64 -16.66 8.54
N ALA A 155 -1.35 -15.62 8.89
CA ALA A 155 -2.14 -15.53 10.11
C ALA A 155 -3.60 -15.22 9.74
N VAL A 156 -4.52 -15.94 10.39
CA VAL A 156 -5.97 -15.80 10.15
C VAL A 156 -6.64 -15.25 11.39
N ASN A 157 -7.57 -14.33 11.19
CA ASN A 157 -8.50 -13.85 12.22
C ASN A 157 -9.93 -13.86 11.66
N THR A 158 -10.79 -14.68 12.24
CA THR A 158 -12.18 -14.87 11.80
C THR A 158 -13.17 -13.99 12.55
N PHE A 159 -12.72 -13.19 13.53
CA PHE A 159 -13.58 -12.39 14.41
C PHE A 159 -14.73 -13.19 15.07
N GLY A 160 -14.57 -14.50 15.21
CA GLY A 160 -15.61 -15.40 15.73
C GLY A 160 -16.74 -15.70 14.75
N THR A 161 -16.61 -15.35 13.48
CA THR A 161 -17.60 -15.64 12.42
C THR A 161 -17.02 -16.60 11.38
N LYS A 162 -17.90 -17.26 10.62
CA LYS A 162 -17.50 -18.13 9.49
C LYS A 162 -17.44 -17.40 8.16
N ASN A 163 -17.94 -16.14 8.12
CA ASN A 163 -18.18 -15.39 6.90
C ASN A 163 -17.23 -14.21 6.71
N VAL A 164 -16.55 -13.76 7.79
CA VAL A 164 -15.66 -12.59 7.74
C VAL A 164 -14.27 -12.98 8.21
N ILE A 165 -13.33 -12.97 7.28
CA ILE A 165 -11.99 -13.50 7.51
C ILE A 165 -10.94 -12.45 7.12
N ASN A 166 -10.03 -12.16 8.06
CA ASN A 166 -8.85 -11.35 7.79
C ASN A 166 -7.61 -12.24 7.71
N ILE A 167 -6.86 -12.12 6.64
CA ILE A 167 -5.61 -12.84 6.41
C ILE A 167 -4.45 -11.86 6.34
N GLN A 168 -3.43 -12.12 7.14
CA GLN A 168 -2.11 -11.50 7.03
C GLN A 168 -1.18 -12.52 6.37
N LEU A 169 -0.81 -12.26 5.12
CA LEU A 169 0.10 -13.12 4.36
C LEU A 169 1.51 -12.54 4.44
N TYR A 170 2.47 -13.32 4.92
CA TYR A 170 3.89 -12.95 5.06
C TYR A 170 4.69 -13.67 3.99
N LEU A 171 5.19 -12.94 3.00
CA LEU A 171 5.95 -13.48 1.88
C LEU A 171 7.36 -12.93 1.85
N GLY A 172 8.33 -13.83 1.68
CA GLY A 172 9.72 -13.47 1.47
C GLY A 172 9.94 -12.75 0.14
N PHE A 173 10.92 -11.84 0.08
CA PHE A 173 11.14 -10.97 -1.09
C PHE A 173 11.52 -11.73 -2.38
N LYS A 174 11.92 -13.01 -2.30
CA LYS A 174 12.16 -13.90 -3.46
C LYS A 174 10.95 -14.76 -3.83
N LYS A 175 9.90 -14.76 -3.03
CA LYS A 175 8.68 -15.51 -3.34
C LYS A 175 7.80 -14.71 -4.30
N GLN A 176 7.22 -15.40 -5.26
CA GLN A 176 6.23 -14.79 -6.15
C GLN A 176 4.96 -14.47 -5.36
N THR A 177 4.45 -13.26 -5.50
CA THR A 177 3.22 -12.81 -4.83
C THR A 177 1.97 -13.33 -5.56
N SER A 178 1.83 -14.65 -5.69
CA SER A 178 0.66 -15.27 -6.33
C SER A 178 -0.45 -15.47 -5.28
N VAL A 179 -1.12 -14.39 -4.89
CA VAL A 179 -2.12 -14.40 -3.80
C VAL A 179 -3.25 -15.40 -4.05
N ASN A 180 -3.69 -15.54 -5.31
CA ASN A 180 -4.75 -16.49 -5.66
C ASN A 180 -4.39 -17.95 -5.30
N VAL A 181 -3.13 -18.34 -5.50
CA VAL A 181 -2.67 -19.70 -5.19
C VAL A 181 -2.64 -19.95 -3.68
N TYR A 182 -2.03 -19.01 -2.94
CA TYR A 182 -1.96 -19.10 -1.48
C TYR A 182 -3.37 -19.11 -0.85
N LEU A 183 -4.25 -18.22 -1.33
CA LEU A 183 -5.59 -18.11 -0.77
C LEU A 183 -6.42 -19.38 -1.00
N ARG A 184 -6.33 -20.00 -2.18
CA ARG A 184 -7.01 -21.29 -2.45
C ARG A 184 -6.56 -22.37 -1.47
N GLN A 185 -5.28 -22.47 -1.19
CA GLN A 185 -4.76 -23.43 -0.23
C GLN A 185 -5.26 -23.12 1.18
N ILE A 186 -5.19 -21.84 1.61
CA ILE A 186 -5.67 -21.41 2.93
C ILE A 186 -7.16 -21.70 3.10
N VAL A 187 -7.99 -21.39 2.10
CA VAL A 187 -9.44 -21.70 2.14
C VAL A 187 -9.69 -23.19 2.28
N HIS A 188 -8.99 -24.02 1.52
CA HIS A 188 -9.10 -25.47 1.63
C HIS A 188 -8.69 -25.98 3.03
N ASP A 189 -7.63 -25.44 3.60
CA ASP A 189 -7.19 -25.83 4.95
C ASP A 189 -8.22 -25.40 6.01
N LEU A 190 -8.80 -24.19 5.89
CA LEU A 190 -9.83 -23.69 6.81
C LEU A 190 -11.16 -24.46 6.69
N ILE A 191 -11.50 -24.98 5.50
CA ILE A 191 -12.66 -25.88 5.32
C ILE A 191 -12.41 -27.21 6.04
N LYS A 192 -11.22 -27.80 5.89
CA LYS A 192 -10.84 -29.05 6.59
C LYS A 192 -10.90 -28.91 8.11
N ASP A 193 -10.50 -27.75 8.62
CA ASP A 193 -10.52 -27.44 10.05
C ASP A 193 -11.91 -27.02 10.55
N ASN A 194 -12.95 -27.08 9.71
CA ASN A 194 -14.32 -26.62 9.99
C ASN A 194 -14.41 -25.15 10.47
N THR A 195 -13.41 -24.34 10.16
CA THR A 195 -13.41 -22.90 10.46
C THR A 195 -14.37 -22.14 9.56
N ILE A 196 -14.50 -22.57 8.31
CA ILE A 196 -15.46 -22.05 7.33
C ILE A 196 -16.29 -23.19 6.74
N GLU A 197 -17.44 -22.85 6.15
CA GLU A 197 -18.31 -23.82 5.54
C GLU A 197 -17.81 -24.26 4.16
N PRO A 198 -17.99 -25.56 3.79
CA PRO A 198 -17.70 -26.02 2.44
C PRO A 198 -18.51 -25.24 1.40
N GLN A 199 -17.91 -25.00 0.25
CA GLN A 199 -18.48 -24.23 -0.85
C GLN A 199 -18.58 -25.10 -2.11
N PRO A 200 -19.40 -26.15 -2.11
CA PRO A 200 -19.50 -27.07 -3.23
C PRO A 200 -19.94 -26.32 -4.50
N GLN A 201 -19.32 -26.69 -5.62
CA GLN A 201 -19.63 -26.12 -6.93
C GLN A 201 -20.37 -27.19 -7.75
N GLU A 202 -21.58 -26.84 -8.19
CA GLU A 202 -22.41 -27.75 -9.02
C GLU A 202 -21.83 -27.82 -10.43
N TYR A 203 -21.45 -26.70 -11.01
CA TYR A 203 -20.92 -26.60 -12.37
C TYR A 203 -19.39 -26.48 -12.34
N THR A 204 -18.70 -27.61 -12.34
CA THR A 204 -17.22 -27.63 -12.30
C THR A 204 -16.68 -28.80 -13.12
N THR A 205 -15.51 -28.59 -13.73
CA THR A 205 -14.75 -29.66 -14.40
C THR A 205 -13.97 -30.53 -13.43
N THR A 206 -13.86 -30.14 -12.15
CA THR A 206 -13.13 -30.87 -11.10
C THR A 206 -14.12 -31.46 -10.10
N PRO A 207 -14.43 -32.75 -10.18
CA PRO A 207 -15.35 -33.41 -9.23
C PRO A 207 -14.86 -33.29 -7.78
N GLY A 208 -15.78 -33.05 -6.85
CA GLY A 208 -15.45 -32.92 -5.43
C GLY A 208 -14.77 -31.62 -5.01
N ARG A 209 -14.83 -30.59 -5.84
CA ARG A 209 -14.33 -29.26 -5.49
C ARG A 209 -15.19 -28.66 -4.37
N ASP A 210 -14.56 -28.41 -3.23
CA ASP A 210 -15.15 -27.87 -2.00
C ASP A 210 -14.90 -26.35 -1.81
N VAL A 211 -14.08 -25.76 -2.68
CA VAL A 211 -13.73 -24.34 -2.67
C VAL A 211 -14.47 -23.63 -3.80
N GLY A 212 -15.23 -22.59 -3.44
CA GLY A 212 -16.01 -21.78 -4.37
C GLY A 212 -15.17 -20.91 -5.30
N ASP A 213 -15.85 -20.06 -6.07
CA ASP A 213 -15.21 -19.07 -6.93
C ASP A 213 -14.62 -17.92 -6.10
N PHE A 214 -13.60 -17.28 -6.67
CA PHE A 214 -12.94 -16.12 -6.07
C PHE A 214 -13.12 -14.89 -6.94
N LYS A 215 -13.59 -13.82 -6.34
CA LYS A 215 -13.61 -12.50 -6.97
C LYS A 215 -12.76 -11.51 -6.17
N PHE A 216 -11.70 -11.04 -6.80
CA PHE A 216 -10.76 -10.12 -6.18
C PHE A 216 -11.17 -8.67 -6.44
N VAL A 217 -11.15 -7.85 -5.40
CA VAL A 217 -11.45 -6.44 -5.50
C VAL A 217 -10.27 -5.63 -4.98
N ILE A 218 -9.75 -4.75 -5.83
CA ILE A 218 -8.72 -3.79 -5.48
C ILE A 218 -9.36 -2.41 -5.47
N VAL A 219 -9.39 -1.78 -4.30
CA VAL A 219 -9.94 -0.42 -4.16
C VAL A 219 -8.87 0.60 -4.50
N ASN A 220 -9.14 1.43 -5.50
CA ASN A 220 -8.28 2.52 -5.92
C ASN A 220 -8.92 3.87 -5.56
N ASP A 221 -8.23 4.63 -4.74
CA ASP A 221 -8.70 5.94 -4.26
C ASP A 221 -8.57 6.98 -5.38
N VAL A 222 -9.65 7.63 -5.73
CA VAL A 222 -9.68 8.75 -6.69
C VAL A 222 -10.02 10.03 -5.96
N ILE A 223 -9.21 11.08 -6.15
CA ILE A 223 -9.42 12.37 -5.50
C ILE A 223 -10.78 12.93 -5.92
N SER A 224 -11.66 13.17 -4.94
CA SER A 224 -12.96 13.78 -5.16
C SER A 224 -12.82 15.25 -5.60
N PRO A 225 -13.66 15.74 -6.53
CA PRO A 225 -13.75 17.16 -6.85
C PRO A 225 -14.07 18.06 -5.66
N SER A 226 -14.78 17.52 -4.64
CA SER A 226 -15.15 18.22 -3.40
C SER A 226 -14.00 18.40 -2.40
N THR A 227 -12.77 18.04 -2.79
CA THR A 227 -11.59 18.19 -1.95
C THR A 227 -11.25 19.65 -1.65
N THR A 228 -11.25 20.04 -0.38
CA THR A 228 -10.99 21.42 0.12
C THR A 228 -9.51 21.63 0.47
N LEU A 229 -8.61 21.38 -0.47
CA LEU A 229 -7.16 21.60 -0.29
C LEU A 229 -6.70 22.89 -1.01
N SER A 230 -5.65 23.51 -0.49
CA SER A 230 -4.99 24.61 -1.21
C SER A 230 -4.44 24.12 -2.56
N SER A 231 -4.33 25.03 -3.54
CA SER A 231 -3.92 24.70 -4.91
C SER A 231 -2.60 23.95 -4.98
N TYR A 232 -1.60 24.31 -4.15
CA TYR A 232 -0.31 23.62 -4.07
C TYR A 232 -0.46 22.17 -3.57
N LYS A 233 -1.21 21.95 -2.49
CA LYS A 233 -1.46 20.60 -1.96
C LYS A 233 -2.23 19.75 -2.96
N LYS A 234 -3.22 20.33 -3.64
CA LYS A 234 -3.97 19.67 -4.72
C LYS A 234 -3.04 19.23 -5.87
N TRP A 235 -2.12 20.11 -6.26
CA TRP A 235 -1.14 19.78 -7.30
C TRP A 235 -0.23 18.62 -6.88
N LEU A 236 0.32 18.66 -5.64
CA LEU A 236 1.17 17.58 -5.12
C LEU A 236 0.46 16.22 -5.13
N VAL A 237 -0.79 16.17 -4.65
CA VAL A 237 -1.56 14.92 -4.60
C VAL A 237 -1.89 14.43 -6.02
N LYS A 238 -2.24 15.34 -6.95
CA LYS A 238 -2.45 14.99 -8.37
C LYS A 238 -1.18 14.45 -9.02
N ALA A 239 -0.04 15.11 -8.82
CA ALA A 239 1.24 14.65 -9.36
C ALA A 239 1.63 13.27 -8.81
N ARG A 240 1.41 13.04 -7.51
CA ARG A 240 1.61 11.71 -6.89
C ARG A 240 0.71 10.65 -7.52
N VAL A 241 -0.58 10.95 -7.78
CA VAL A 241 -1.51 10.02 -8.43
C VAL A 241 -1.06 9.71 -9.86
N GLN A 242 -0.58 10.70 -10.61
CA GLN A 242 -0.03 10.47 -11.95
C GLN A 242 1.21 9.57 -11.91
N LEU A 243 2.13 9.79 -10.95
CA LEU A 243 3.28 8.90 -10.75
C LEU A 243 2.84 7.47 -10.40
N GLN A 244 1.79 7.31 -9.60
CA GLN A 244 1.24 6.00 -9.28
C GLN A 244 0.66 5.30 -10.52
N ASN A 245 0.03 6.03 -11.42
CA ASN A 245 -0.52 5.48 -12.67
C ASN A 245 0.57 5.02 -13.66
N LEU A 246 1.80 5.50 -13.50
CA LEU A 246 2.97 5.02 -14.26
C LEU A 246 3.54 3.71 -13.68
N SER A 247 3.14 3.33 -12.47
CA SER A 247 3.53 2.06 -11.86
C SER A 247 2.74 0.89 -12.46
N PRO A 248 3.28 -0.35 -12.42
CA PRO A 248 2.55 -1.53 -12.83
C PRO A 248 1.19 -1.65 -12.15
N ASN A 249 0.24 -2.27 -12.85
CA ASN A 249 -1.10 -2.51 -12.31
C ASN A 249 -0.99 -3.28 -10.98
N PRO A 250 -1.67 -2.85 -9.90
CA PRO A 250 -1.69 -3.57 -8.64
C PRO A 250 -2.07 -5.05 -8.77
N ALA A 251 -2.93 -5.40 -9.74
CA ALA A 251 -3.29 -6.79 -10.01
C ALA A 251 -2.06 -7.64 -10.41
N GLN A 252 -1.13 -7.07 -11.19
CA GLN A 252 0.12 -7.75 -11.55
C GLN A 252 1.01 -7.99 -10.34
N TRP A 253 1.11 -6.99 -9.46
CA TRP A 253 1.93 -7.10 -8.26
C TRP A 253 1.43 -8.20 -7.32
N PHE A 254 0.11 -8.41 -7.24
CA PHE A 254 -0.51 -9.48 -6.45
C PHE A 254 -0.57 -10.84 -7.18
N GLY A 255 -0.12 -10.92 -8.44
CA GLY A 255 -0.22 -12.13 -9.26
C GLY A 255 -1.67 -12.53 -9.58
N LEU A 256 -2.54 -11.53 -9.76
CA LEU A 256 -3.97 -11.68 -10.03
C LEU A 256 -4.35 -11.45 -11.50
N GLU A 257 -3.38 -11.49 -12.42
CA GLU A 257 -3.61 -11.19 -13.85
C GLU A 257 -4.63 -12.15 -14.50
N PHE A 258 -4.63 -13.40 -14.07
CA PHE A 258 -5.53 -14.45 -14.58
C PHE A 258 -6.70 -14.76 -13.64
N ALA A 259 -6.87 -13.98 -12.57
CA ALA A 259 -7.98 -14.12 -11.64
C ALA A 259 -9.12 -13.15 -12.01
N ASP A 260 -10.37 -13.51 -11.63
CA ASP A 260 -11.49 -12.56 -11.75
C ASP A 260 -11.24 -11.38 -10.80
N THR A 261 -10.66 -10.31 -11.34
CA THR A 261 -10.20 -9.15 -10.59
C THR A 261 -10.88 -7.89 -11.06
N VAL A 262 -11.46 -7.15 -10.12
CA VAL A 262 -12.12 -5.85 -10.36
C VAL A 262 -11.35 -4.75 -9.64
N ILE A 263 -10.99 -3.70 -10.38
CA ILE A 263 -10.42 -2.48 -9.81
C ILE A 263 -11.54 -1.48 -9.61
N GLU A 264 -11.94 -1.29 -8.35
CA GLU A 264 -12.98 -0.32 -8.01
C GLU A 264 -12.41 1.04 -7.66
N ARG A 265 -13.00 2.09 -8.26
CA ARG A 265 -12.68 3.46 -7.92
C ARG A 265 -13.64 3.96 -6.86
N VAL A 266 -13.07 4.47 -5.77
CA VAL A 266 -13.82 5.05 -4.65
C VAL A 266 -13.37 6.50 -4.46
N PRO A 267 -14.30 7.45 -4.25
CA PRO A 267 -13.93 8.85 -4.07
C PRO A 267 -13.19 9.05 -2.72
N LEU A 268 -11.97 9.53 -2.79
CA LEU A 268 -11.19 9.99 -1.65
C LEU A 268 -11.49 11.47 -1.41
N ILE A 269 -12.10 11.79 -0.26
CA ILE A 269 -12.35 13.17 0.16
C ILE A 269 -11.24 13.59 1.11
N LEU A 270 -10.46 14.60 0.71
CA LEU A 270 -9.40 15.18 1.52
C LEU A 270 -9.84 16.55 2.06
N GLY A 271 -9.54 16.81 3.34
CA GLY A 271 -9.91 18.04 4.03
C GLY A 271 -11.21 17.94 4.83
N LYS A 272 -11.59 19.04 5.48
CA LYS A 272 -12.87 19.11 6.22
C LYS A 272 -14.03 19.02 5.24
N GLN A 273 -14.95 18.10 5.47
CA GLN A 273 -16.27 18.18 4.82
C GLN A 273 -16.96 19.43 5.36
N GLU A 274 -17.18 20.41 4.47
CA GLU A 274 -18.19 21.41 4.76
C GLU A 274 -19.54 20.69 4.80
N PRO A 275 -20.35 20.89 5.86
CA PRO A 275 -21.71 20.39 5.86
C PRO A 275 -22.39 20.96 4.59
N ARG A 276 -22.95 20.07 3.77
CA ARG A 276 -23.70 20.43 2.57
C ARG A 276 -24.75 21.42 3.04
N SER A 277 -24.64 22.69 2.63
CA SER A 277 -25.66 23.67 2.90
C SER A 277 -26.97 23.09 2.39
N GLU A 278 -27.95 22.96 3.28
CA GLU A 278 -29.29 22.56 2.90
C GLU A 278 -29.72 23.36 1.68
N GLU A 279 -30.17 22.66 0.65
CA GLU A 279 -30.68 23.27 -0.56
C GLU A 279 -31.68 24.35 -0.14
N ARG A 280 -31.43 25.59 -0.54
CA ARG A 280 -32.47 26.60 -0.55
C ARG A 280 -33.62 26.02 -1.36
N ARG A 281 -34.67 25.59 -0.71
CA ARG A 281 -35.93 25.38 -1.37
C ARG A 281 -36.32 26.75 -1.95
N VAL A 282 -36.13 26.88 -3.25
CA VAL A 282 -36.70 27.98 -4.00
C VAL A 282 -38.18 27.68 -4.05
N GLY A 283 -38.95 28.48 -3.27
CA GLY A 283 -40.39 28.47 -3.30
C GLY A 283 -40.90 29.08 -4.61
#